data_e2e52a4250a0df7c5b7bf7e6285c7d45
#
_entry.id   e2e52a4250a0df7c5b7bf7e6285c7d45
#
_cell.length_a   1.000
_cell.length_b   1.000
_cell.length_c   1.000
_cell.angle_alpha   90.00
_cell.angle_beta   90.00
_cell.angle_gamma   90.00
#
_symmetry.space_group_name_H-M   'P 1'
#
loop_
_entity.id
_entity.type
_entity.pdbx_description
1 polymer ?
#
loop_
_entity_poly.entity_id
_entity_poly.type
_entity_poly.pdbx_seq_one_letter_code
_entity_poly.pdbx_strand_id
1 'polypeptide(L)'
;MSRSARQKLASFLGLVPLIAFLAFHAWETSAALSGRDAFVSRLSSSTSSLLALLIKSTICVLPILVHGFLHFMAPSDADEIQLRYRARGVFRLQQATGIATAAYLLWHLGSLWWPLVVGHEPATAYDFLMVHAGQPLHFVAHAIGIACVSFHAALGAAAACVTFRVVGSDEGLRRARVAFGSAMFLLYLVFLNNLSHFVAGSAFFGESHNAIQQPAAPEVE
;
A
#
# COMPACT_ATOMS: atom_id res chain seq x y z
N MET A 1 -30.65 -1.85 -0.99
CA MET A 1 -29.60 -2.85 -1.33
C MET A 1 -29.64 -3.96 -0.29
N SER A 2 -29.66 -5.23 -0.72
CA SER A 2 -29.63 -6.36 0.22
C SER A 2 -28.30 -6.40 0.98
N ARG A 3 -28.29 -7.04 2.16
CA ARG A 3 -27.07 -7.20 2.98
C ARG A 3 -25.95 -7.91 2.20
N SER A 4 -26.29 -8.99 1.49
CA SER A 4 -25.33 -9.73 0.66
C SER A 4 -24.73 -8.87 -0.47
N ALA A 5 -25.55 -8.03 -1.13
CA ALA A 5 -25.06 -7.13 -2.18
C ALA A 5 -24.10 -6.07 -1.62
N ARG A 6 -24.40 -5.52 -0.44
CA ARG A 6 -23.52 -4.56 0.25
C ARG A 6 -22.16 -5.18 0.62
N GLN A 7 -22.16 -6.40 1.15
CA GLN A 7 -20.93 -7.11 1.51
C GLN A 7 -20.06 -7.39 0.29
N LYS A 8 -20.67 -7.83 -0.81
CA LYS A 8 -19.95 -8.05 -2.08
C LYS A 8 -19.35 -6.74 -2.59
N LEU A 9 -20.13 -5.66 -2.58
CA LEU A 9 -19.65 -4.34 -3.00
C LEU A 9 -18.50 -3.86 -2.14
N ALA A 10 -18.64 -3.93 -0.81
CA ALA A 10 -17.58 -3.54 0.11
C ALA A 10 -16.30 -4.39 -0.09
N SER A 11 -16.44 -5.72 -0.23
CA SER A 11 -15.29 -6.58 -0.50
C SER A 11 -14.62 -6.28 -1.84
N PHE A 12 -15.38 -6.00 -2.88
CA PHE A 12 -14.85 -5.64 -4.19
C PHE A 12 -14.09 -4.31 -4.16
N LEU A 13 -14.71 -3.26 -3.59
CA LEU A 13 -14.13 -1.91 -3.53
C LEU A 13 -12.88 -1.85 -2.64
N GLY A 14 -12.83 -2.65 -1.57
CA GLY A 14 -11.66 -2.70 -0.70
C GLY A 14 -10.53 -3.59 -1.23
N LEU A 15 -10.81 -4.51 -2.15
CA LEU A 15 -9.81 -5.50 -2.59
C LEU A 15 -9.23 -5.17 -3.96
N VAL A 16 -10.08 -5.06 -4.98
CA VAL A 16 -9.61 -5.00 -6.38
C VAL A 16 -8.84 -3.71 -6.67
N PRO A 17 -9.37 -2.51 -6.37
CA PRO A 17 -8.62 -1.27 -6.57
C PRO A 17 -7.35 -1.20 -5.72
N LEU A 18 -7.43 -1.66 -4.45
CA LEU A 18 -6.28 -1.61 -3.55
C LEU A 18 -5.13 -2.51 -4.04
N ILE A 19 -5.40 -3.76 -4.38
CA ILE A 19 -4.35 -4.70 -4.85
C ILE A 19 -3.74 -4.20 -6.16
N ALA A 20 -4.56 -3.74 -7.11
CA ALA A 20 -4.07 -3.18 -8.36
C ALA A 20 -3.18 -1.95 -8.12
N PHE A 21 -3.61 -1.06 -7.22
CA PHE A 21 -2.84 0.10 -6.84
C PHE A 21 -1.53 -0.27 -6.13
N LEU A 22 -1.55 -1.20 -5.18
CA LEU A 22 -0.34 -1.63 -4.45
C LEU A 22 0.70 -2.22 -5.40
N ALA A 23 0.28 -3.05 -6.36
CA ALA A 23 1.18 -3.61 -7.36
C ALA A 23 1.79 -2.50 -8.25
N PHE A 24 0.95 -1.57 -8.72
CA PHE A 24 1.40 -0.43 -9.51
C PHE A 24 2.35 0.48 -8.71
N HIS A 25 2.00 0.79 -7.45
CA HIS A 25 2.80 1.65 -6.58
C HIS A 25 4.14 1.01 -6.21
N ALA A 26 4.19 -0.30 -5.99
CA ALA A 26 5.44 -1.04 -5.80
C ALA A 26 6.34 -0.95 -7.03
N TRP A 27 5.76 -1.13 -8.24
CA TRP A 27 6.48 -0.98 -9.49
C TRP A 27 6.98 0.45 -9.72
N GLU A 28 6.15 1.46 -9.41
CA GLU A 28 6.51 2.88 -9.52
C GLU A 28 7.67 3.24 -8.59
N THR A 29 7.57 2.87 -7.31
CA THR A 29 8.59 3.18 -6.29
C THR A 29 9.89 2.38 -6.49
N SER A 30 9.84 1.20 -7.10
CA SER A 30 11.04 0.41 -7.43
C SER A 30 11.97 1.12 -8.42
N ALA A 31 11.49 2.13 -9.15
CA ALA A 31 12.35 2.92 -10.02
C ALA A 31 13.46 3.66 -9.26
N ALA A 32 13.24 3.95 -7.96
CA ALA A 32 14.25 4.57 -7.11
C ALA A 32 15.54 3.72 -6.99
N LEU A 33 15.40 2.38 -7.09
CA LEU A 33 16.56 1.46 -7.05
C LEU A 33 17.50 1.64 -8.25
N SER A 34 16.98 2.16 -9.37
CA SER A 34 17.77 2.48 -10.56
C SER A 34 18.29 3.94 -10.56
N GLY A 35 18.09 4.67 -9.47
CA GLY A 35 18.58 6.02 -9.27
C GLY A 35 17.52 7.11 -9.47
N ARG A 36 17.94 8.34 -9.16
CA ARG A 36 17.10 9.54 -9.17
C ARG A 36 16.38 9.78 -10.50
N ASP A 37 17.14 9.72 -11.61
CA ASP A 37 16.57 10.05 -12.93
C ASP A 37 15.53 9.03 -13.39
N ALA A 38 15.76 7.74 -13.09
CA ALA A 38 14.79 6.68 -13.38
C ALA A 38 13.49 6.88 -12.58
N PHE A 39 13.61 7.25 -11.30
CA PHE A 39 12.45 7.53 -10.44
C PHE A 39 11.66 8.74 -10.94
N VAL A 40 12.35 9.87 -11.19
CA VAL A 40 11.74 11.11 -11.67
C VAL A 40 11.05 10.90 -13.02
N SER A 41 11.69 10.20 -13.97
CA SER A 41 11.11 9.87 -15.26
C SER A 41 9.84 9.05 -15.12
N ARG A 42 9.83 8.04 -14.26
CA ARG A 42 8.66 7.19 -14.02
C ARG A 42 7.52 7.93 -13.32
N LEU A 43 7.85 8.73 -12.32
CA LEU A 43 6.87 9.56 -11.61
C LEU A 43 6.25 10.59 -12.56
N SER A 44 7.06 11.29 -13.36
CA SER A 44 6.60 12.27 -14.35
C SER A 44 5.68 11.64 -15.40
N SER A 45 5.99 10.43 -15.86
CA SER A 45 5.12 9.71 -16.83
C SER A 45 3.76 9.35 -16.24
N SER A 46 3.69 9.08 -14.95
CA SER A 46 2.44 8.70 -14.25
C SER A 46 1.63 9.89 -13.71
N THR A 47 2.25 11.08 -13.64
CA THR A 47 1.64 12.31 -13.09
C THR A 47 1.71 13.48 -14.07
N SER A 48 1.87 13.20 -15.37
CA SER A 48 2.14 14.19 -16.44
C SER A 48 1.07 15.27 -16.61
N SER A 49 -0.11 15.10 -16.03
CA SER A 49 -1.17 16.10 -16.04
C SER A 49 -2.00 16.05 -14.75
N LEU A 50 -2.64 17.18 -14.41
CA LEU A 50 -3.61 17.24 -13.31
C LEU A 50 -4.72 16.18 -13.49
N LEU A 51 -5.15 15.94 -14.72
CA LEU A 51 -6.17 14.94 -15.02
C LEU A 51 -5.67 13.52 -14.69
N ALA A 52 -4.46 13.14 -15.05
CA ALA A 52 -3.87 11.84 -14.73
C ALA A 52 -3.78 11.65 -13.21
N LEU A 53 -3.36 12.68 -12.48
CA LEU A 53 -3.30 12.69 -11.02
C LEU A 53 -4.67 12.52 -10.39
N LEU A 54 -5.69 13.26 -10.85
CA LEU A 54 -7.06 13.15 -10.36
C LEU A 54 -7.65 11.76 -10.64
N ILE A 55 -7.43 11.21 -11.83
CA ILE A 55 -7.88 9.86 -12.19
C ILE A 55 -7.22 8.81 -11.26
N LYS A 56 -5.90 8.86 -11.10
CA LYS A 56 -5.14 7.95 -10.22
C LYS A 56 -5.67 8.01 -8.78
N SER A 57 -5.86 9.22 -8.26
CA SER A 57 -6.35 9.45 -6.90
C SER A 57 -7.80 8.97 -6.73
N THR A 58 -8.67 9.26 -7.68
CA THR A 58 -10.09 8.89 -7.62
C THR A 58 -10.26 7.37 -7.72
N ILE A 59 -9.55 6.69 -8.61
CA ILE A 59 -9.63 5.23 -8.78
C ILE A 59 -9.12 4.50 -7.53
N CYS A 60 -8.17 5.08 -6.81
CA CYS A 60 -7.62 4.47 -5.59
C CYS A 60 -8.36 4.91 -4.32
N VAL A 61 -8.45 6.22 -4.07
CA VAL A 61 -8.90 6.75 -2.78
C VAL A 61 -10.40 6.58 -2.59
N LEU A 62 -11.21 6.87 -3.61
CA LEU A 62 -12.67 6.82 -3.50
C LEU A 62 -13.19 5.40 -3.16
N PRO A 63 -12.76 4.32 -3.84
CA PRO A 63 -13.18 2.97 -3.46
C PRO A 63 -12.80 2.59 -2.02
N ILE A 64 -11.62 2.99 -1.54
CA ILE A 64 -11.16 2.73 -0.17
C ILE A 64 -12.04 3.47 0.84
N LEU A 65 -12.37 4.73 0.60
CA LEU A 65 -13.28 5.50 1.46
C LEU A 65 -14.67 4.87 1.51
N VAL A 66 -15.23 4.49 0.35
CA VAL A 66 -16.52 3.80 0.29
C VAL A 66 -16.48 2.44 0.99
N HIS A 67 -15.38 1.68 0.82
CA HIS A 67 -15.18 0.43 1.55
C HIS A 67 -15.22 0.62 3.08
N GLY A 68 -14.44 1.58 3.59
CA GLY A 68 -14.40 1.89 5.02
C GLY A 68 -15.77 2.34 5.53
N PHE A 69 -16.45 3.24 4.82
CA PHE A 69 -17.78 3.72 5.15
C PHE A 69 -18.82 2.58 5.20
N LEU A 70 -18.83 1.69 4.21
CA LEU A 70 -19.76 0.56 4.18
C LEU A 70 -19.55 -0.40 5.36
N HIS A 71 -18.31 -0.61 5.79
CA HIS A 71 -18.00 -1.44 6.96
C HIS A 71 -18.36 -0.75 8.27
N PHE A 72 -18.19 0.57 8.37
CA PHE A 72 -18.59 1.36 9.53
C PHE A 72 -20.11 1.39 9.72
N MET A 73 -20.86 1.61 8.63
CA MET A 73 -22.32 1.71 8.65
C MET A 73 -23.03 0.36 8.87
N ALA A 74 -22.35 -0.75 8.67
CA ALA A 74 -22.96 -2.06 8.75
C ALA A 74 -22.00 -3.08 9.34
N PRO A 75 -21.87 -3.12 10.67
CA PRO A 75 -21.04 -4.09 11.36
C PRO A 75 -21.52 -5.52 11.05
N SER A 76 -20.55 -6.44 10.94
CA SER A 76 -20.79 -7.85 10.71
C SER A 76 -21.43 -8.49 11.94
N ASP A 77 -22.44 -9.34 11.76
CA ASP A 77 -23.01 -10.14 12.85
C ASP A 77 -22.21 -11.43 13.12
N ALA A 78 -22.64 -12.19 14.14
CA ALA A 78 -21.94 -13.39 14.56
C ALA A 78 -21.87 -14.48 13.47
N ASP A 79 -22.95 -14.65 12.71
CA ASP A 79 -23.03 -15.66 11.64
C ASP A 79 -22.10 -15.30 10.48
N GLU A 80 -22.06 -14.03 10.10
CA GLU A 80 -21.13 -13.53 9.07
C GLU A 80 -19.68 -13.69 9.51
N ILE A 81 -19.36 -13.36 10.77
CA ILE A 81 -18.01 -13.53 11.31
C ILE A 81 -17.60 -15.00 11.26
N GLN A 82 -18.51 -15.90 11.71
CA GLN A 82 -18.26 -17.34 11.66
C GLN A 82 -18.09 -17.84 10.21
N LEU A 83 -18.91 -17.38 9.30
CA LEU A 83 -18.84 -17.80 7.91
C LEU A 83 -17.53 -17.38 7.23
N ARG A 84 -17.12 -16.11 7.39
CA ARG A 84 -15.99 -15.52 6.64
C ARG A 84 -14.64 -15.71 7.31
N TYR A 85 -14.61 -15.70 8.64
CA TYR A 85 -13.38 -15.70 9.42
C TYR A 85 -13.16 -16.95 10.25
N ARG A 86 -14.17 -17.78 10.47
CA ARG A 86 -14.16 -19.01 11.31
C ARG A 86 -13.76 -18.78 12.78
N ALA A 87 -13.25 -17.58 13.11
CA ALA A 87 -12.85 -17.26 14.49
C ALA A 87 -12.99 -15.77 14.77
N ARG A 88 -13.52 -15.42 15.94
CA ARG A 88 -13.67 -14.02 16.39
C ARG A 88 -12.33 -13.30 16.50
N GLY A 89 -11.25 -14.01 16.90
CA GLY A 89 -9.91 -13.44 17.00
C GLY A 89 -9.37 -12.96 15.64
N VAL A 90 -9.56 -13.75 14.59
CA VAL A 90 -9.16 -13.38 13.22
C VAL A 90 -9.95 -12.16 12.73
N PHE A 91 -11.25 -12.11 13.05
CA PHE A 91 -12.08 -10.95 12.71
C PHE A 91 -11.62 -9.68 13.44
N ARG A 92 -11.32 -9.78 14.75
CA ARG A 92 -10.79 -8.63 15.52
C ARG A 92 -9.46 -8.13 14.96
N LEU A 93 -8.60 -9.06 14.56
CA LEU A 93 -7.32 -8.72 13.93
C LEU A 93 -7.53 -8.00 12.58
N GLN A 94 -8.49 -8.47 11.77
CA GLN A 94 -8.89 -7.80 10.53
C GLN A 94 -9.42 -6.37 10.79
N GLN A 95 -10.21 -6.17 11.83
CA GLN A 95 -10.70 -4.84 12.22
C GLN A 95 -9.55 -3.93 12.69
N ALA A 96 -8.71 -4.43 13.60
CA ALA A 96 -7.59 -3.66 14.14
C ALA A 96 -6.61 -3.21 13.05
N THR A 97 -6.24 -4.13 12.15
CA THR A 97 -5.37 -3.81 11.02
C THR A 97 -6.05 -2.88 10.01
N GLY A 98 -7.38 -2.97 9.85
CA GLY A 98 -8.15 -2.05 9.01
C GLY A 98 -8.14 -0.62 9.55
N ILE A 99 -8.32 -0.44 10.85
CA ILE A 99 -8.24 0.88 11.52
C ILE A 99 -6.82 1.44 11.40
N ALA A 100 -5.79 0.62 11.66
CA ALA A 100 -4.40 1.01 11.53
C ALA A 100 -4.05 1.39 10.08
N THR A 101 -4.56 0.63 9.09
CA THR A 101 -4.44 0.95 7.67
C THR A 101 -5.06 2.29 7.33
N ALA A 102 -6.27 2.58 7.82
CA ALA A 102 -6.94 3.86 7.57
C ALA A 102 -6.14 5.04 8.16
N ALA A 103 -5.67 4.91 9.41
CA ALA A 103 -4.84 5.92 10.06
C ALA A 103 -3.52 6.14 9.29
N TYR A 104 -2.85 5.05 8.88
CA TYR A 104 -1.64 5.13 8.08
C TYR A 104 -1.88 5.80 6.73
N LEU A 105 -2.93 5.45 6.01
CA LEU A 105 -3.23 6.04 4.70
C LEU A 105 -3.52 7.54 4.81
N LEU A 106 -4.26 7.98 5.84
CA LEU A 106 -4.50 9.41 6.09
C LEU A 106 -3.18 10.16 6.35
N TRP A 107 -2.32 9.59 7.19
CA TRP A 107 -1.00 10.16 7.46
C TRP A 107 -0.11 10.15 6.21
N HIS A 108 -0.05 9.04 5.48
CA HIS A 108 0.73 8.88 4.25
C HIS A 108 0.30 9.87 3.16
N LEU A 109 -1.00 10.03 2.96
CA LEU A 109 -1.55 11.00 2.01
C LEU A 109 -1.24 12.43 2.42
N GLY A 110 -1.33 12.76 3.71
CA GLY A 110 -1.05 14.10 4.22
C GLY A 110 0.44 14.44 4.22
N SER A 111 1.30 13.50 4.60
CA SER A 111 2.73 13.74 4.81
C SER A 111 3.58 13.60 3.55
N LEU A 112 3.18 12.76 2.60
CA LEU A 112 3.92 12.53 1.35
C LEU A 112 3.17 13.02 0.12
N TRP A 113 1.96 12.52 -0.10
CA TRP A 113 1.24 12.77 -1.35
C TRP A 113 0.83 14.24 -1.48
N TRP A 114 0.28 14.84 -0.43
CA TRP A 114 -0.17 16.23 -0.46
C TRP A 114 0.97 17.22 -0.74
N PRO A 115 2.13 17.18 -0.05
CA PRO A 115 3.27 18.01 -0.38
C PRO A 115 3.77 17.84 -1.81
N LEU A 116 3.80 16.60 -2.33
CA LEU A 116 4.24 16.33 -3.70
C LEU A 116 3.29 16.90 -4.76
N VAL A 117 1.98 16.95 -4.46
CA VAL A 117 0.98 17.47 -5.41
C VAL A 117 0.93 18.99 -5.41
N VAL A 118 1.03 19.60 -4.25
CA VAL A 118 0.78 21.05 -4.08
C VAL A 118 2.06 21.87 -4.22
N GLY A 119 3.21 21.34 -3.85
CA GLY A 119 4.41 22.14 -3.64
C GLY A 119 5.68 21.68 -4.35
N HIS A 120 5.69 20.50 -4.98
CA HIS A 120 6.94 19.94 -5.52
C HIS A 120 6.80 19.51 -6.97
N GLU A 121 7.71 19.99 -7.80
CA GLU A 121 7.88 19.41 -9.13
C GLU A 121 8.37 17.96 -9.02
N PRO A 122 8.05 17.06 -9.97
CA PRO A 122 8.53 15.68 -9.98
C PRO A 122 10.07 15.57 -9.82
N ALA A 123 10.81 16.57 -10.32
CA ALA A 123 12.26 16.62 -10.21
C ALA A 123 12.76 16.71 -8.76
N THR A 124 12.00 17.33 -7.86
CA THR A 124 12.35 17.48 -6.43
C THR A 124 11.75 16.38 -5.56
N ALA A 125 10.85 15.55 -6.12
CA ALA A 125 10.15 14.52 -5.37
C ALA A 125 11.10 13.46 -4.78
N TYR A 126 12.13 13.07 -5.52
CA TYR A 126 13.13 12.10 -5.05
C TYR A 126 13.88 12.63 -3.83
N ASP A 127 14.37 13.86 -3.91
CA ASP A 127 15.14 14.50 -2.84
C ASP A 127 14.28 14.73 -1.59
N PHE A 128 13.02 15.11 -1.78
CA PHE A 128 12.04 15.20 -0.71
C PHE A 128 11.82 13.85 -0.01
N LEU A 129 11.68 12.76 -0.77
CA LEU A 129 11.49 11.42 -0.22
C LEU A 129 12.73 10.94 0.54
N MET A 130 13.95 11.22 0.06
CA MET A 130 15.20 10.91 0.76
C MET A 130 15.25 11.59 2.13
N VAL A 131 14.89 12.87 2.20
CA VAL A 131 14.88 13.62 3.47
C VAL A 131 13.75 13.12 4.38
N HIS A 132 12.55 12.91 3.86
CA HIS A 132 11.39 12.50 4.63
C HIS A 132 11.53 11.07 5.18
N ALA A 133 11.83 10.11 4.32
CA ALA A 133 11.98 8.70 4.71
C ALA A 133 13.28 8.46 5.52
N GLY A 134 14.30 9.28 5.33
CA GLY A 134 15.55 9.23 6.11
C GLY A 134 15.35 9.51 7.60
N GLN A 135 14.21 10.07 8.01
CA GLN A 135 13.91 10.24 9.44
C GLN A 135 13.48 8.91 10.06
N PRO A 136 14.13 8.44 11.15
CA PRO A 136 13.85 7.11 11.73
C PRO A 136 12.38 6.89 12.10
N LEU A 137 11.70 7.93 12.61
CA LEU A 137 10.28 7.83 12.97
C LEU A 137 9.40 7.60 11.74
N HIS A 138 9.68 8.29 10.63
CA HIS A 138 8.94 8.12 9.38
C HIS A 138 9.18 6.73 8.78
N PHE A 139 10.42 6.25 8.79
CA PHE A 139 10.73 4.88 8.38
C PHE A 139 9.92 3.84 9.15
N VAL A 140 9.94 3.92 10.49
CA VAL A 140 9.19 2.99 11.35
C VAL A 140 7.69 3.09 11.10
N ALA A 141 7.15 4.30 10.97
CA ALA A 141 5.73 4.52 10.68
C ALA A 141 5.33 3.91 9.32
N HIS A 142 6.16 4.10 8.28
CA HIS A 142 5.94 3.46 6.98
C HIS A 142 6.02 1.93 7.06
N ALA A 143 7.05 1.38 7.71
CA ALA A 143 7.22 -0.07 7.83
C ALA A 143 6.03 -0.74 8.54
N ILE A 144 5.56 -0.16 9.65
CA ILE A 144 4.38 -0.65 10.38
C ILE A 144 3.10 -0.45 9.55
N GLY A 145 2.93 0.71 8.92
CA GLY A 145 1.76 1.01 8.11
C GLY A 145 1.62 0.05 6.93
N ILE A 146 2.70 -0.18 6.18
CA ILE A 146 2.74 -1.13 5.06
C ILE A 146 2.45 -2.56 5.54
N ALA A 147 2.98 -2.97 6.72
CA ALA A 147 2.65 -4.26 7.31
C ALA A 147 1.15 -4.39 7.61
N CYS A 148 0.52 -3.35 8.19
CA CYS A 148 -0.92 -3.34 8.45
C CYS A 148 -1.75 -3.42 7.16
N VAL A 149 -1.40 -2.65 6.13
CA VAL A 149 -2.03 -2.71 4.80
C VAL A 149 -1.95 -4.11 4.22
N SER A 150 -0.74 -4.70 4.19
CA SER A 150 -0.50 -6.03 3.63
C SER A 150 -1.28 -7.12 4.36
N PHE A 151 -1.28 -7.07 5.69
CA PHE A 151 -1.99 -8.04 6.51
C PHE A 151 -3.51 -7.90 6.36
N HIS A 152 -4.02 -6.68 6.39
CA HIS A 152 -5.44 -6.39 6.16
C HIS A 152 -5.90 -6.86 4.79
N ALA A 153 -5.13 -6.58 3.74
CA ALA A 153 -5.42 -7.01 2.38
C ALA A 153 -5.42 -8.55 2.24
N ALA A 154 -4.45 -9.24 2.86
CA ALA A 154 -4.36 -10.70 2.83
C ALA A 154 -5.58 -11.38 3.45
N LEU A 155 -5.97 -10.98 4.67
CA LEU A 155 -7.14 -11.52 5.35
C LEU A 155 -8.45 -11.12 4.63
N GLY A 156 -8.52 -9.87 4.13
CA GLY A 156 -9.64 -9.38 3.35
C GLY A 156 -9.85 -10.17 2.07
N ALA A 157 -8.77 -10.49 1.33
CA ALA A 157 -8.81 -11.30 0.13
C ALA A 157 -9.32 -12.73 0.40
N ALA A 158 -8.82 -13.37 1.46
CA ALA A 158 -9.29 -14.69 1.85
C ALA A 158 -10.78 -14.68 2.25
N ALA A 159 -11.23 -13.66 3.01
CA ALA A 159 -12.64 -13.48 3.37
C ALA A 159 -13.53 -13.17 2.15
N ALA A 160 -13.00 -12.43 1.16
CA ALA A 160 -13.70 -12.15 -0.10
C ALA A 160 -13.93 -13.43 -0.91
N CYS A 161 -13.00 -14.39 -0.92
CA CYS A 161 -13.19 -15.68 -1.56
C CYS A 161 -14.42 -16.43 -1.03
N VAL A 162 -14.68 -16.35 0.29
CA VAL A 162 -15.91 -16.89 0.88
C VAL A 162 -17.14 -16.07 0.45
N THR A 163 -17.05 -14.75 0.48
CA THR A 163 -18.14 -13.85 0.10
C THR A 163 -18.58 -14.05 -1.35
N PHE A 164 -17.65 -14.30 -2.26
CA PHE A 164 -17.89 -14.56 -3.68
C PHE A 164 -18.11 -16.05 -4.00
N ARG A 165 -18.13 -16.92 -2.98
CA ARG A 165 -18.33 -18.38 -3.11
C ARG A 165 -17.26 -19.08 -3.95
N VAL A 166 -16.07 -18.52 -4.01
CA VAL A 166 -14.87 -19.17 -4.62
C VAL A 166 -14.37 -20.31 -3.73
N VAL A 167 -14.52 -20.11 -2.39
CA VAL A 167 -14.12 -21.05 -1.36
C VAL A 167 -15.32 -21.35 -0.46
N GLY A 168 -15.63 -22.65 -0.29
CA GLY A 168 -16.76 -23.13 0.54
C GLY A 168 -16.34 -23.98 1.74
N SER A 169 -15.08 -24.44 1.80
CA SER A 169 -14.58 -25.31 2.87
C SER A 169 -13.54 -24.63 3.75
N ASP A 170 -13.36 -25.16 4.97
CA ASP A 170 -12.34 -24.65 5.90
C ASP A 170 -10.93 -24.83 5.37
N GLU A 171 -10.66 -25.96 4.69
CA GLU A 171 -9.38 -26.22 4.06
C GLU A 171 -9.12 -25.26 2.90
N GLY A 172 -10.13 -24.98 2.08
CA GLY A 172 -10.03 -23.96 1.01
C GLY A 172 -9.74 -22.58 1.58
N LEU A 173 -10.40 -22.19 2.69
CA LEU A 173 -10.13 -20.90 3.35
C LEU A 173 -8.71 -20.86 3.94
N ARG A 174 -8.21 -21.95 4.51
CA ARG A 174 -6.84 -22.07 5.00
C ARG A 174 -5.84 -21.85 3.87
N ARG A 175 -6.04 -22.54 2.73
CA ARG A 175 -5.20 -22.37 1.53
C ARG A 175 -5.24 -20.95 0.99
N ALA A 176 -6.41 -20.33 0.92
CA ALA A 176 -6.56 -18.92 0.50
C ALA A 176 -5.78 -17.97 1.43
N ARG A 177 -5.86 -18.15 2.75
CA ARG A 177 -5.09 -17.35 3.72
C ARG A 177 -3.59 -17.49 3.52
N VAL A 178 -3.10 -18.72 3.30
CA VAL A 178 -1.67 -18.95 3.03
C VAL A 178 -1.27 -18.29 1.72
N ALA A 179 -2.02 -18.48 0.65
CA ALA A 179 -1.70 -17.93 -0.67
C ALA A 179 -1.66 -16.39 -0.65
N PHE A 180 -2.73 -15.75 -0.16
CA PHE A 180 -2.78 -14.29 -0.07
C PHE A 180 -1.80 -13.74 0.98
N GLY A 181 -1.61 -14.44 2.09
CA GLY A 181 -0.62 -14.09 3.10
C GLY A 181 0.80 -14.07 2.53
N SER A 182 1.19 -15.11 1.80
CA SER A 182 2.50 -15.17 1.14
C SER A 182 2.66 -14.10 0.07
N ALA A 183 1.65 -13.87 -0.78
CA ALA A 183 1.69 -12.84 -1.81
C ALA A 183 1.84 -11.43 -1.21
N MET A 184 1.06 -11.11 -0.17
CA MET A 184 1.13 -9.80 0.48
C MET A 184 2.40 -9.64 1.32
N PHE A 185 2.95 -10.72 1.87
CA PHE A 185 4.24 -10.68 2.55
C PHE A 185 5.39 -10.40 1.56
N LEU A 186 5.39 -11.02 0.39
CA LEU A 186 6.37 -10.70 -0.67
C LEU A 186 6.25 -9.24 -1.11
N LEU A 187 5.03 -8.74 -1.28
CA LEU A 187 4.82 -7.34 -1.63
C LEU A 187 5.30 -6.39 -0.51
N TYR A 188 5.08 -6.75 0.75
CA TYR A 188 5.63 -6.04 1.91
C TYR A 188 7.16 -5.96 1.86
N LEU A 189 7.84 -7.06 1.53
CA LEU A 189 9.30 -7.07 1.38
C LEU A 189 9.78 -6.17 0.23
N VAL A 190 9.05 -6.11 -0.88
CA VAL A 190 9.35 -5.18 -1.98
C VAL A 190 9.25 -3.73 -1.50
N PHE A 191 8.19 -3.38 -0.78
CA PHE A 191 8.05 -2.02 -0.24
C PHE A 191 9.12 -1.68 0.79
N LEU A 192 9.49 -2.62 1.67
CA LEU A 192 10.59 -2.41 2.62
C LEU A 192 11.92 -2.20 1.90
N ASN A 193 12.18 -2.96 0.83
CA ASN A 193 13.37 -2.80 0.03
C ASN A 193 13.44 -1.42 -0.62
N ASN A 194 12.32 -0.95 -1.21
CA ASN A 194 12.23 0.38 -1.78
C ASN A 194 12.39 1.47 -0.71
N LEU A 195 11.76 1.29 0.45
CA LEU A 195 11.85 2.22 1.57
C LEU A 195 13.28 2.30 2.12
N SER A 196 14.00 1.17 2.25
CA SER A 196 15.38 1.15 2.73
C SER A 196 16.31 1.95 1.83
N HIS A 197 16.07 1.97 0.52
CA HIS A 197 16.83 2.77 -0.41
C HIS A 197 16.73 4.28 -0.10
N PHE A 198 15.53 4.78 0.22
CA PHE A 198 15.35 6.17 0.61
C PHE A 198 15.97 6.52 1.97
N VAL A 199 16.19 5.55 2.85
CA VAL A 199 16.76 5.76 4.18
C VAL A 199 18.29 5.65 4.19
N ALA A 200 18.81 4.58 3.56
CA ALA A 200 20.23 4.21 3.64
C ALA A 200 21.00 4.50 2.35
N GLY A 201 20.32 4.98 1.29
CA GLY A 201 20.93 5.12 -0.04
C GLY A 201 21.24 3.78 -0.70
N SER A 202 20.87 2.66 -0.06
CA SER A 202 21.09 1.30 -0.56
C SER A 202 19.87 0.42 -0.29
N ALA A 203 19.58 -0.48 -1.20
CA ALA A 203 18.53 -1.48 -1.04
C ALA A 203 19.05 -2.71 -0.29
N PHE A 204 18.17 -3.47 0.38
CA PHE A 204 18.52 -4.78 0.96
C PHE A 204 18.80 -5.81 -0.13
N PHE A 205 18.07 -5.74 -1.25
CA PHE A 205 18.17 -6.65 -2.37
C PHE A 205 18.33 -5.85 -3.66
N GLY A 206 19.29 -6.27 -4.52
CA GLY A 206 19.59 -5.61 -5.78
C GLY A 206 20.82 -4.69 -5.68
N GLU A 207 21.43 -4.42 -6.82
CA GLU A 207 22.51 -3.44 -6.91
C GLU A 207 21.91 -2.04 -6.84
N SER A 208 22.28 -1.26 -5.82
CA SER A 208 22.00 0.17 -5.82
C SER A 208 23.02 0.86 -6.73
N HIS A 209 22.58 1.42 -7.84
CA HIS A 209 23.41 2.27 -8.70
C HIS A 209 23.65 3.66 -8.08
N ASN A 210 23.83 3.70 -6.78
CA ASN A 210 24.29 4.88 -6.08
C ASN A 210 25.82 4.85 -5.95
N ALA A 211 26.52 4.96 -7.09
CA ALA A 211 27.69 5.80 -7.04
C ALA A 211 27.18 7.23 -6.79
N ILE A 212 27.09 7.64 -5.52
CA ILE A 212 27.14 9.05 -5.18
C ILE A 212 28.38 9.53 -5.91
N GLN A 213 28.21 10.27 -7.02
CA GLN A 213 29.26 11.14 -7.50
C GLN A 213 29.47 12.14 -6.38
N GLN A 214 30.40 11.79 -5.46
CA GLN A 214 31.00 12.82 -4.62
C GLN A 214 31.49 13.89 -5.60
N PRO A 215 31.05 15.14 -5.48
CA PRO A 215 31.64 16.21 -6.26
C PRO A 215 33.15 16.08 -6.08
N ALA A 216 33.88 15.98 -7.18
CA ALA A 216 35.34 15.94 -7.16
C ALA A 216 35.80 17.08 -6.24
N ALA A 217 36.60 16.73 -5.25
CA ALA A 217 37.18 17.75 -4.39
C ALA A 217 37.86 18.80 -5.29
N PRO A 218 37.66 20.11 -5.04
CA PRO A 218 38.29 21.12 -5.85
C PRO A 218 39.82 20.87 -5.79
N GLU A 219 40.42 20.70 -6.94
CA GLU A 219 41.89 20.67 -7.04
C GLU A 219 42.39 22.00 -6.50
N VAL A 220 43.10 21.92 -5.37
CA VAL A 220 43.77 23.08 -4.77
C VAL A 220 45.01 23.28 -5.62
N GLU A 221 45.00 24.30 -6.50
CA GLU A 221 46.23 24.86 -7.10
C GLU A 221 47.03 25.66 -6.10
#